data_1bc406ed7b9dc72d75be5ad92b46b1e4
#
_entry.id   1bc406ed7b9dc72d75be5ad92b46b1e4
#
_cell.length_a   1.000
_cell.length_b   1.000
_cell.length_c   1.000
_cell.angle_alpha   90.00
_cell.angle_beta   90.00
_cell.angle_gamma   90.00
#
_symmetry.space_group_name_H-M   'P 1'
#
loop_
_entity.id
_entity.type
_entity.pdbx_description
1 polymer ?
#
loop_
_entity_poly.entity_id
_entity_poly.type
_entity_poly.pdbx_seq_one_letter_code
_entity_poly.pdbx_strand_id
1 'polypeptide(L)'
;MNNEAIKKIADTYGYDAQSRQLIEEMAELTVALNKYYRVSILTPERVNFAERIELGNIKEEIADVTIMLEQIKYLLQISDTDINEIIEQKLNRQLERIEKNE
;
A
#
# COMPACT_ATOMS: atom_id res chain seq x y z
N MET A 1 -9.63 -9.53 -7.10
CA MET A 1 -10.08 -8.11 -7.07
C MET A 1 -11.03 -7.86 -8.22
N ASN A 2 -12.01 -7.00 -8.03
CA ASN A 2 -13.01 -6.73 -9.08
C ASN A 2 -12.43 -5.80 -10.15
N ASN A 3 -11.89 -6.39 -11.21
CA ASN A 3 -11.22 -5.64 -12.28
C ASN A 3 -12.17 -4.72 -13.07
N GLU A 4 -13.42 -5.11 -13.24
CA GLU A 4 -14.40 -4.26 -13.93
C GLU A 4 -14.68 -2.99 -13.14
N ALA A 5 -14.83 -3.10 -11.83
CA ALA A 5 -15.03 -1.94 -10.98
C ALA A 5 -13.80 -1.03 -10.98
N ILE A 6 -12.61 -1.60 -10.89
CA ILE A 6 -11.34 -0.85 -10.96
C ILE A 6 -11.28 -0.01 -12.24
N LYS A 7 -11.54 -0.64 -13.38
CA LYS A 7 -11.48 0.02 -14.69
C LYS A 7 -12.54 1.12 -14.82
N LYS A 8 -13.75 0.84 -14.38
CA LYS A 8 -14.85 1.82 -14.44
C LYS A 8 -14.53 3.07 -13.62
N ILE A 9 -14.05 2.88 -12.41
CA ILE A 9 -13.69 4.01 -11.53
C ILE A 9 -12.52 4.79 -12.14
N ALA A 10 -11.49 4.09 -12.59
CA ALA A 10 -10.33 4.73 -13.20
C ALA A 10 -10.70 5.54 -14.44
N ASP A 11 -11.53 4.97 -15.33
CA ASP A 11 -11.97 5.67 -16.53
C ASP A 11 -12.86 6.87 -16.22
N THR A 12 -13.66 6.78 -15.16
CA THR A 12 -14.56 7.87 -14.77
C THR A 12 -13.79 9.11 -14.32
N TYR A 13 -12.75 8.91 -13.49
CA TYR A 13 -12.03 10.03 -12.89
C TYR A 13 -10.76 10.40 -13.63
N GLY A 14 -10.09 9.45 -14.26
CA GLY A 14 -8.89 9.69 -15.05
C GLY A 14 -7.60 9.75 -14.23
N TYR A 15 -6.48 9.77 -14.95
CA TYR A 15 -5.16 9.68 -14.34
C TYR A 15 -4.83 10.85 -13.41
N ASP A 16 -5.14 12.09 -13.82
CA ASP A 16 -4.80 13.26 -13.00
C ASP A 16 -5.44 13.18 -11.62
N ALA A 17 -6.74 12.91 -11.57
CA ALA A 17 -7.46 12.79 -10.30
C ALA A 17 -6.97 11.59 -9.49
N GLN A 18 -6.82 10.43 -10.13
CA GLN A 18 -6.51 9.20 -9.42
C GLN A 18 -5.06 9.11 -8.96
N SER A 19 -4.12 9.72 -9.68
CA SER A 19 -2.75 9.80 -9.20
C SER A 19 -2.63 10.69 -7.96
N ARG A 20 -3.41 11.77 -7.90
CA ARG A 20 -3.47 12.63 -6.70
C ARG A 20 -4.11 11.89 -5.53
N GLN A 21 -5.17 11.13 -5.79
CA GLN A 21 -5.82 10.34 -4.75
C GLN A 21 -4.89 9.26 -4.20
N LEU A 22 -4.11 8.60 -5.04
CA LEU A 22 -3.11 7.64 -4.59
C LEU A 22 -2.10 8.28 -3.63
N ILE A 23 -1.62 9.49 -3.96
CA ILE A 23 -0.69 10.22 -3.11
C ILE A 23 -1.31 10.49 -1.74
N GLU A 24 -2.58 10.91 -1.69
CA GLU A 24 -3.29 11.11 -0.43
C GLU A 24 -3.42 9.82 0.36
N GLU A 25 -3.81 8.73 -0.28
CA GLU A 25 -3.96 7.43 0.41
C GLU A 25 -2.63 6.91 0.95
N MET A 26 -1.54 7.11 0.22
CA MET A 26 -0.21 6.75 0.72
C MET A 26 0.18 7.57 1.95
N ALA A 27 -0.16 8.85 1.96
CA ALA A 27 0.07 9.71 3.12
C ALA A 27 -0.75 9.24 4.33
N GLU A 28 -2.01 8.87 4.13
CA GLU A 28 -2.87 8.35 5.19
C GLU A 28 -2.36 7.02 5.73
N LEU A 29 -1.84 6.14 4.87
CA LEU A 29 -1.20 4.90 5.30
C LEU A 29 0.04 5.20 6.16
N THR A 30 0.83 6.18 5.76
CA THR A 30 2.00 6.61 6.54
C THR A 30 1.58 7.06 7.94
N VAL A 31 0.53 7.86 8.04
CA VAL A 31 0.00 8.32 9.35
C VAL A 31 -0.47 7.12 10.18
N ALA A 32 -1.20 6.20 9.57
CA ALA A 32 -1.72 5.02 10.27
C ALA A 32 -0.60 4.14 10.82
N LEU A 33 0.45 3.92 10.04
CA LEU A 33 1.62 3.15 10.47
C LEU A 33 2.35 3.84 11.64
N ASN A 34 2.50 5.15 11.59
CA ASN A 34 3.12 5.92 12.66
C ASN A 34 2.30 5.87 13.95
N LYS A 35 0.97 5.93 13.84
CA LYS A 35 0.10 5.80 15.01
C LYS A 35 0.21 4.43 15.65
N TYR A 36 0.20 3.38 14.83
CA TYR A 36 0.39 2.01 15.33
C TYR A 36 1.73 1.87 16.04
N TYR A 37 2.80 2.40 15.46
CA TYR A 37 4.12 2.36 16.07
C TYR A 37 4.11 3.01 17.47
N ARG A 38 3.49 4.19 17.59
CA ARG A 38 3.43 4.88 18.88
C ARG A 38 2.67 4.08 19.92
N VAL A 39 1.58 3.43 19.53
CA VAL A 39 0.74 2.68 20.46
C VAL A 39 1.42 1.36 20.85
N SER A 40 1.91 0.59 19.89
CA SER A 40 2.38 -0.76 20.14
C SER A 40 3.82 -0.83 20.62
N ILE A 41 4.68 0.10 20.19
CA ILE A 41 6.11 0.07 20.49
C ILE A 41 6.45 1.03 21.62
N LEU A 42 5.91 2.25 21.59
CA LEU A 42 6.28 3.29 22.55
C LEU A 42 5.47 3.30 23.84
N THR A 43 4.28 2.67 23.83
CA THR A 43 3.43 2.61 25.03
C THR A 43 2.83 1.21 25.22
N PRO A 44 3.68 0.19 25.46
CA PRO A 44 3.22 -1.21 25.52
C PRO A 44 2.19 -1.51 26.60
N GLU A 45 2.13 -0.75 27.66
CA GLU A 45 1.18 -0.95 28.77
C GLU A 45 -0.27 -0.59 28.41
N ARG A 46 -0.52 0.09 27.26
CA ARG A 46 -1.85 0.52 26.84
C ARG A 46 -2.35 -0.21 25.61
N VAL A 47 -1.82 -1.35 25.35
CA VAL A 47 -1.71 -1.93 24.01
C VAL A 47 -3.04 -2.44 23.42
N ASN A 48 -3.91 -3.11 24.19
CA ASN A 48 -4.90 -3.98 23.57
C ASN A 48 -5.99 -3.28 22.77
N PHE A 49 -6.65 -2.28 23.32
CA PHE A 49 -7.77 -1.63 22.62
C PHE A 49 -7.30 -0.66 21.56
N ALA A 50 -6.37 0.21 21.93
CA ALA A 50 -5.84 1.22 20.99
C ALA A 50 -5.11 0.56 19.82
N GLU A 51 -4.37 -0.52 20.08
CA GLU A 51 -3.68 -1.27 19.03
C GLU A 51 -4.67 -1.86 18.02
N ARG A 52 -5.80 -2.39 18.48
CA ARG A 52 -6.81 -2.94 17.57
C ARG A 52 -7.43 -1.87 16.67
N ILE A 53 -7.68 -0.67 17.21
CA ILE A 53 -8.20 0.44 16.44
C ILE A 53 -7.19 0.83 15.35
N GLU A 54 -5.92 0.95 15.71
CA GLU A 54 -4.88 1.34 14.75
C GLU A 54 -4.64 0.26 13.70
N LEU A 55 -4.72 -1.02 14.07
CA LEU A 55 -4.66 -2.10 13.09
C LEU A 55 -5.82 -2.04 12.11
N GLY A 56 -7.03 -1.72 12.59
CA GLY A 56 -8.19 -1.52 11.73
C GLY A 56 -7.96 -0.40 10.72
N ASN A 57 -7.40 0.71 11.17
CA ASN A 57 -7.06 1.83 10.29
C ASN A 57 -6.02 1.45 9.24
N ILE A 58 -4.99 0.69 9.62
CA ILE A 58 -3.98 0.21 8.68
C ILE A 58 -4.61 -0.67 7.60
N LYS A 59 -5.52 -1.57 7.98
CA LYS A 59 -6.20 -2.43 7.02
C LYS A 59 -6.98 -1.62 5.99
N GLU A 60 -7.71 -0.61 6.44
CA GLU A 60 -8.47 0.26 5.54
C GLU A 60 -7.54 1.01 4.59
N GLU A 61 -6.45 1.57 5.11
CA GLU A 61 -5.51 2.31 4.27
C GLU A 61 -4.77 1.43 3.29
N ILE A 62 -4.42 0.19 3.68
CA ILE A 62 -3.84 -0.77 2.73
C ILE A 62 -4.83 -1.07 1.61
N ALA A 63 -6.11 -1.26 1.95
CA ALA A 63 -7.13 -1.51 0.94
C ALA A 63 -7.25 -0.32 -0.02
N ASP A 64 -7.29 0.90 0.50
CA ASP A 64 -7.39 2.11 -0.31
C ASP A 64 -6.19 2.26 -1.24
N VAL A 65 -4.97 2.10 -0.73
CA VAL A 65 -3.75 2.18 -1.53
C VAL A 65 -3.73 1.09 -2.60
N THR A 66 -4.13 -0.12 -2.25
CA THR A 66 -4.17 -1.25 -3.19
C THR A 66 -5.12 -0.97 -4.36
N ILE A 67 -6.33 -0.46 -4.06
CA ILE A 67 -7.31 -0.10 -5.09
C ILE A 67 -6.73 0.98 -6.01
N MET A 68 -6.10 2.00 -5.45
CA MET A 68 -5.53 3.09 -6.24
C MET A 68 -4.36 2.62 -7.09
N LEU A 69 -3.50 1.73 -6.57
CA LEU A 69 -2.38 1.19 -7.34
C LEU A 69 -2.88 0.40 -8.56
N GLU A 70 -3.95 -0.38 -8.39
CA GLU A 70 -4.53 -1.12 -9.52
C GLU A 70 -5.09 -0.18 -10.58
N GLN A 71 -5.70 0.93 -10.17
CA GLN A 71 -6.19 1.94 -11.12
C GLN A 71 -5.05 2.60 -11.88
N ILE A 72 -3.97 2.97 -11.21
CA ILE A 72 -2.80 3.59 -11.84
C ILE A 72 -2.16 2.64 -12.85
N LYS A 73 -2.00 1.36 -12.49
CA LYS A 73 -1.48 0.38 -13.43
C LYS A 73 -2.34 0.30 -14.69
N TYR A 74 -3.64 0.25 -14.52
CA TYR A 74 -4.57 0.21 -15.63
C TYR A 74 -4.46 1.48 -16.50
N LEU A 75 -4.50 2.66 -15.87
CA LEU A 75 -4.47 3.93 -16.61
C LEU A 75 -3.17 4.15 -17.38
N LEU A 76 -2.05 3.68 -16.85
CA LEU A 76 -0.74 3.80 -17.48
C LEU A 76 -0.38 2.59 -18.34
N GLN A 77 -1.28 1.61 -18.45
CA GLN A 77 -1.05 0.39 -19.23
C GLN A 77 0.18 -0.39 -18.77
N ILE A 78 0.40 -0.43 -17.47
CA ILE A 78 1.49 -1.20 -16.86
C ILE A 78 0.98 -2.60 -16.58
N SER A 79 1.67 -3.62 -17.12
CA SER A 79 1.25 -5.01 -16.93
C SER A 79 1.69 -5.56 -15.58
N ASP A 80 0.90 -6.51 -15.06
CA ASP A 80 1.28 -7.23 -13.85
C ASP A 80 2.57 -8.04 -14.05
N THR A 81 2.79 -8.56 -15.25
CA THR A 81 4.00 -9.30 -15.58
C THR A 81 5.24 -8.42 -15.39
N ASP A 82 5.22 -7.19 -15.89
CA ASP A 82 6.35 -6.27 -15.75
C ASP A 82 6.64 -5.97 -14.29
N ILE A 83 5.61 -5.70 -13.52
CA ILE A 83 5.76 -5.41 -12.08
C ILE A 83 6.30 -6.63 -11.34
N ASN A 84 5.76 -7.83 -11.63
CA ASN A 84 6.19 -9.06 -10.96
C ASN A 84 7.65 -9.40 -11.27
N GLU A 85 8.11 -9.18 -12.50
CA GLU A 85 9.51 -9.38 -12.83
C GLU A 85 10.44 -8.47 -12.02
N ILE A 86 10.08 -7.22 -11.89
CA ILE A 86 10.85 -6.27 -11.08
C ILE A 86 10.83 -6.68 -9.60
N ILE A 87 9.67 -7.09 -9.10
CA ILE A 87 9.55 -7.56 -7.72
C ILE A 87 10.48 -8.73 -7.46
N GLU A 88 10.50 -9.74 -8.34
CA GLU A 88 11.37 -10.91 -8.17
C GLU A 88 12.84 -10.52 -8.13
N GLN A 89 13.27 -9.65 -9.03
CA GLN A 89 14.65 -9.18 -9.05
C GLN A 89 15.03 -8.48 -7.75
N LYS A 90 14.13 -7.64 -7.24
CA LYS A 90 14.37 -6.91 -6.00
C LYS A 90 14.40 -7.83 -4.77
N LEU A 91 13.52 -8.81 -4.72
CA LEU A 91 13.48 -9.77 -3.63
C LEU A 91 14.76 -10.63 -3.62
N ASN A 92 15.19 -11.09 -4.78
CA ASN A 92 16.43 -11.87 -4.89
C ASN A 92 17.64 -11.09 -4.43
N ARG A 93 17.68 -9.79 -4.77
CA ARG A 93 18.77 -8.92 -4.34
C ARG A 93 18.76 -8.74 -2.82
N GLN A 94 17.60 -8.57 -2.22
CA GLN A 94 17.49 -8.43 -0.78
C GLN A 94 17.91 -9.72 -0.06
N LEU A 95 17.52 -10.88 -0.58
CA LEU A 95 17.93 -12.17 -0.01
C LEU A 95 19.45 -12.35 -0.10
N GLU A 96 20.06 -11.96 -1.20
CA GLU A 96 21.53 -11.99 -1.33
C GLU A 96 22.21 -11.10 -0.29
N ARG A 97 21.65 -9.91 -0.04
CA ARG A 97 22.20 -9.00 0.98
C ARG A 97 22.14 -9.60 2.37
N ILE A 98 21.06 -10.28 2.70
CA ILE A 98 20.92 -10.96 3.99
C ILE A 98 21.98 -12.05 4.13
N GLU A 99 22.19 -12.86 3.10
CA GLU A 99 23.21 -13.91 3.11
C GLU A 99 24.61 -13.36 3.30
N LYS A 100 24.90 -12.17 2.77
CA LYS A 100 26.19 -11.51 2.87
C LYS A 100 26.34 -10.61 4.09
N ASN A 101 25.33 -10.56 4.96
CA ASN A 101 25.29 -9.67 6.13
C ASN A 101 25.38 -8.18 5.77
N GLU A 102 24.77 -7.81 4.66
CA GLU A 102 24.73 -6.42 4.20
C GLU A 102 23.50 -5.66 4.67
#